data_14ef9c4e4814848b9e0a9b091fd2360a
#
_entry.id   14ef9c4e4814848b9e0a9b091fd2360a
#
_cell.length_a   1.000
_cell.length_b   1.000
_cell.length_c   1.000
_cell.angle_alpha   90.00
_cell.angle_beta   90.00
_cell.angle_gamma   90.00
#
_symmetry.space_group_name_H-M   'P 1'
#
loop_
_entity.id
_entity.type
_entity.pdbx_description
1 polymer ?
#
loop_
_entity_poly.entity_id
_entity_poly.type
_entity_poly.pdbx_seq_one_letter_code
_entity_poly.pdbx_strand_id
1 'polypeptide(L)'
;PSSSSAASDVYKRQPKWKFLQGTTYIVYSFLLELATIAYLIGLFWALIRRLRGAEYRIQTKTTVDDYLTLSLLIFIGISGVTTEAGRIALENFPDYEKWSFIGYFVADFLNLSNPELFHRVSWVLHVVSFFVFLIALPISKLRHIITSPINMFMSPKERHKGAMRDIGNLLEAEDIDNVGTEIIDHFTWKQLMDLDACTVCGRCTSVCPANQTGKSLDPREIILKVGQVMSESGDPAVPATISTPGPLKVNSSNVFERITSEEVWACTSCRACDEICPVNIE
;
A
#
# COMPACT_ATOMS: atom_id res chain seq x y z
N PRO A 1 5.15 -48.90 10.65
CA PRO A 1 5.68 -47.60 11.05
C PRO A 1 4.52 -46.63 11.11
N SER A 2 4.23 -46.18 12.33
CA SER A 2 3.12 -45.27 12.60
C SER A 2 3.38 -43.92 11.95
N SER A 3 2.36 -43.28 11.41
CA SER A 3 2.37 -41.96 10.76
C SER A 3 2.96 -40.83 11.61
N SER A 4 3.11 -41.04 12.93
CA SER A 4 3.76 -40.12 13.85
C SER A 4 5.28 -40.03 13.67
N SER A 5 5.93 -41.07 13.09
CA SER A 5 7.38 -41.02 12.85
C SER A 5 7.75 -40.15 11.66
N ALA A 6 6.92 -40.11 10.62
CA ALA A 6 7.17 -39.30 9.42
C ALA A 6 7.05 -37.79 9.71
N ALA A 7 6.06 -37.37 10.51
CA ALA A 7 5.93 -35.97 10.95
C ALA A 7 7.13 -35.54 11.83
N SER A 8 7.58 -36.43 12.73
CA SER A 8 8.78 -36.21 13.54
C SER A 8 10.05 -36.09 12.70
N ASP A 9 10.16 -36.84 11.60
CA ASP A 9 11.34 -36.82 10.73
C ASP A 9 11.41 -35.59 9.83
N VAL A 10 10.28 -35.03 9.42
CA VAL A 10 10.22 -33.72 8.71
C VAL A 10 10.66 -32.60 9.65
N TYR A 11 10.26 -32.64 10.92
CA TYR A 11 10.68 -31.68 11.93
C TYR A 11 12.18 -31.76 12.26
N LYS A 12 12.77 -32.97 12.18
CA LYS A 12 14.21 -33.20 12.40
C LYS A 12 15.08 -32.75 11.24
N ARG A 13 14.53 -32.52 10.05
CA ARG A 13 15.27 -32.06 8.86
C ARG A 13 15.36 -30.53 8.73
N GLN A 14 14.75 -29.77 9.66
CA GLN A 14 14.95 -28.32 9.68
C GLN A 14 16.42 -27.99 9.99
N PRO A 15 17.02 -27.01 9.29
CA PRO A 15 18.41 -26.63 9.54
C PRO A 15 18.62 -26.29 11.01
N LYS A 16 19.75 -26.69 11.56
CA LYS A 16 20.13 -26.56 12.98
C LYS A 16 20.18 -25.12 13.54
N TRP A 17 19.77 -24.14 12.75
CA TRP A 17 19.72 -22.72 13.10
C TRP A 17 18.42 -22.38 13.84
N LYS A 18 18.31 -22.85 15.07
CA LYS A 18 17.24 -22.42 15.98
C LYS A 18 17.75 -21.25 16.82
N PHE A 19 17.71 -20.05 16.30
CA PHE A 19 18.07 -18.85 17.05
C PHE A 19 16.95 -18.40 18.03
N LEU A 20 15.70 -18.80 17.79
CA LEU A 20 14.55 -18.56 18.65
C LEU A 20 14.38 -19.74 19.61
N GLN A 21 15.02 -19.69 20.78
CA GLN A 21 14.91 -20.73 21.83
C GLN A 21 14.83 -20.09 23.22
N GLY A 22 14.21 -20.80 24.17
CA GLY A 22 14.14 -20.39 25.56
C GLY A 22 13.44 -19.03 25.74
N THR A 23 13.99 -18.16 26.57
CA THR A 23 13.43 -16.83 26.89
C THR A 23 13.29 -15.94 25.65
N THR A 24 14.21 -16.05 24.68
CA THR A 24 14.15 -15.27 23.44
C THR A 24 12.89 -15.61 22.63
N TYR A 25 12.53 -16.89 22.54
CA TYR A 25 11.29 -17.31 21.90
C TYR A 25 10.06 -16.75 22.61
N ILE A 26 10.01 -16.83 23.94
CA ILE A 26 8.89 -16.35 24.76
C ILE A 26 8.67 -14.85 24.55
N VAL A 27 9.73 -14.04 24.63
CA VAL A 27 9.64 -12.59 24.41
C VAL A 27 9.19 -12.26 22.99
N TYR A 28 9.76 -12.94 22.01
CA TYR A 28 9.39 -12.78 20.61
C TYR A 28 7.91 -13.10 20.35
N SER A 29 7.45 -14.26 20.85
CA SER A 29 6.05 -14.70 20.72
C SER A 29 5.10 -13.70 21.38
N PHE A 30 5.36 -13.28 22.60
CA PHE A 30 4.54 -12.29 23.30
C PHE A 30 4.45 -10.94 22.55
N LEU A 31 5.56 -10.43 22.03
CA LEU A 31 5.59 -9.19 21.26
C LEU A 31 4.81 -9.32 19.94
N LEU A 32 4.92 -10.47 19.27
CA LEU A 32 4.14 -10.72 18.05
C LEU A 32 2.64 -10.80 18.30
N GLU A 33 2.23 -11.40 19.42
CA GLU A 33 0.83 -11.41 19.83
C GLU A 33 0.28 -9.98 20.01
N LEU A 34 1.01 -9.13 20.74
CA LEU A 34 0.62 -7.72 20.90
C LEU A 34 0.57 -6.98 19.55
N ALA A 35 1.54 -7.23 18.68
CA ALA A 35 1.57 -6.65 17.34
C ALA A 35 0.37 -7.13 16.49
N THR A 36 0.00 -8.41 16.58
CA THR A 36 -1.17 -8.99 15.88
C THR A 36 -2.47 -8.37 16.36
N ILE A 37 -2.64 -8.14 17.67
CA ILE A 37 -3.80 -7.43 18.20
C ILE A 37 -3.88 -6.01 17.62
N ALA A 38 -2.79 -5.26 17.72
CA ALA A 38 -2.73 -3.88 17.22
C ALA A 38 -3.03 -3.82 15.72
N TYR A 39 -2.47 -4.76 14.96
CA TYR A 39 -2.70 -4.92 13.52
C TYR A 39 -4.16 -5.17 13.19
N LEU A 40 -4.79 -6.17 13.81
CA LEU A 40 -6.20 -6.49 13.55
C LEU A 40 -7.14 -5.37 14.01
N ILE A 41 -6.90 -4.77 15.17
CA ILE A 41 -7.68 -3.61 15.63
C ILE A 41 -7.57 -2.46 14.64
N GLY A 42 -6.36 -2.15 14.16
CA GLY A 42 -6.14 -1.10 13.17
C GLY A 42 -6.88 -1.35 11.86
N LEU A 43 -6.85 -2.58 11.35
CA LEU A 43 -7.55 -2.95 10.11
C LEU A 43 -9.08 -2.92 10.26
N PHE A 44 -9.61 -3.46 11.36
CA PHE A 44 -11.05 -3.38 11.63
C PHE A 44 -11.52 -1.95 11.84
N TRP A 45 -10.74 -1.13 12.52
CA TRP A 45 -11.01 0.29 12.66
C TRP A 45 -11.03 1.01 11.31
N ALA A 46 -10.05 0.74 10.44
CA ALA A 46 -10.00 1.28 9.10
C ALA A 46 -11.21 0.86 8.26
N LEU A 47 -11.61 -0.40 8.35
CA LEU A 47 -12.79 -0.92 7.66
C LEU A 47 -14.10 -0.25 8.17
N ILE A 48 -14.29 -0.19 9.48
CA ILE A 48 -15.46 0.45 10.10
C ILE A 48 -15.54 1.94 9.72
N ARG A 49 -14.39 2.62 9.72
CA ARG A 49 -14.30 4.02 9.32
C ARG A 49 -14.74 4.24 7.87
N ARG A 50 -14.40 3.32 6.96
CA ARG A 50 -14.83 3.38 5.56
C ARG A 50 -16.32 3.08 5.40
N LEU A 51 -16.87 2.13 6.16
CA LEU A 51 -18.27 1.74 6.10
C LEU A 51 -19.22 2.77 6.72
N ARG A 52 -18.78 3.49 7.77
CA ARG A 52 -19.61 4.48 8.48
C ARG A 52 -19.64 5.89 7.86
N GLY A 53 -19.05 6.08 6.70
CA GLY A 53 -19.01 7.40 6.08
C GLY A 53 -17.91 8.27 6.70
N ALA A 54 -16.68 7.89 6.48
CA ALA A 54 -15.49 8.64 6.90
C ALA A 54 -15.48 10.08 6.35
N GLU A 55 -14.57 10.89 6.89
CA GLU A 55 -14.30 12.26 6.42
C GLU A 55 -14.27 12.34 4.88
N TYR A 56 -14.77 13.43 4.32
CA TYR A 56 -14.86 13.69 2.87
C TYR A 56 -13.62 13.22 2.09
N ARG A 57 -12.42 13.46 2.60
CA ARG A 57 -11.17 13.06 1.95
C ARG A 57 -11.04 11.54 1.72
N ILE A 58 -11.53 10.74 2.63
CA ILE A 58 -11.45 9.27 2.57
C ILE A 58 -12.61 8.72 1.75
N GLN A 59 -13.80 9.25 1.97
CA GLN A 59 -15.02 8.80 1.32
C GLN A 59 -14.95 8.95 -0.21
N THR A 60 -14.51 10.11 -0.71
CA THR A 60 -14.44 10.41 -2.15
C THR A 60 -13.39 9.59 -2.90
N LYS A 61 -12.42 9.01 -2.19
CA LYS A 61 -11.31 8.25 -2.79
C LYS A 61 -11.33 6.77 -2.45
N THR A 62 -12.35 6.31 -1.74
CA THR A 62 -12.53 4.88 -1.44
C THR A 62 -13.05 4.17 -2.68
N THR A 63 -12.35 3.15 -3.10
CA THR A 63 -12.68 2.28 -4.25
C THR A 63 -12.85 0.84 -3.80
N VAL A 64 -13.34 -0.02 -4.69
CA VAL A 64 -13.47 -1.47 -4.45
C VAL A 64 -12.11 -2.08 -4.07
N ASP A 65 -11.02 -1.62 -4.71
CA ASP A 65 -9.65 -2.06 -4.42
C ASP A 65 -9.26 -1.87 -2.94
N ASP A 66 -9.70 -0.77 -2.32
CA ASP A 66 -9.46 -0.52 -0.89
C ASP A 66 -10.13 -1.56 0.01
N TYR A 67 -11.36 -1.98 -0.32
CA TYR A 67 -12.07 -3.03 0.43
C TYR A 67 -11.44 -4.40 0.22
N LEU A 68 -11.05 -4.73 -1.01
CA LEU A 68 -10.35 -5.98 -1.32
C LEU A 68 -9.02 -6.07 -0.59
N THR A 69 -8.24 -5.00 -0.61
CA THR A 69 -6.96 -4.91 0.11
C THR A 69 -7.14 -5.08 1.62
N LEU A 70 -8.09 -4.35 2.24
CA LEU A 70 -8.37 -4.48 3.66
C LEU A 70 -8.85 -5.89 4.03
N SER A 71 -9.73 -6.47 3.20
CA SER A 71 -10.23 -7.83 3.43
C SER A 71 -9.12 -8.86 3.35
N LEU A 72 -8.22 -8.73 2.38
CA LEU A 72 -7.07 -9.62 2.22
C LEU A 72 -6.12 -9.52 3.43
N LEU A 73 -5.81 -8.31 3.89
CA LEU A 73 -4.96 -8.09 5.06
C LEU A 73 -5.60 -8.64 6.34
N ILE A 74 -6.90 -8.44 6.55
CA ILE A 74 -7.64 -9.04 7.68
C ILE A 74 -7.59 -10.56 7.59
N PHE A 75 -7.80 -11.12 6.40
CA PHE A 75 -7.74 -12.57 6.20
C PHE A 75 -6.35 -13.13 6.51
N ILE A 76 -5.28 -12.47 6.08
CA ILE A 76 -3.89 -12.85 6.42
C ILE A 76 -3.69 -12.85 7.94
N GLY A 77 -4.16 -11.82 8.64
CA GLY A 77 -4.05 -11.78 10.10
C GLY A 77 -4.81 -12.91 10.80
N ILE A 78 -6.07 -13.13 10.42
CA ILE A 78 -6.90 -14.20 11.00
C ILE A 78 -6.32 -15.57 10.67
N SER A 79 -5.92 -15.81 9.42
CA SER A 79 -5.34 -17.11 9.01
C SER A 79 -3.99 -17.37 9.69
N GLY A 80 -3.21 -16.33 10.01
CA GLY A 80 -2.01 -16.44 10.84
C GLY A 80 -2.31 -16.96 12.25
N VAL A 81 -3.26 -16.32 12.93
CA VAL A 81 -3.72 -16.75 14.27
C VAL A 81 -4.28 -18.18 14.24
N THR A 82 -5.08 -18.54 13.24
CA THR A 82 -5.62 -19.91 13.14
C THR A 82 -4.52 -20.95 12.85
N THR A 83 -3.49 -20.59 12.10
CA THR A 83 -2.33 -21.46 11.84
C THR A 83 -1.54 -21.70 13.12
N GLU A 84 -1.31 -20.65 13.89
CA GLU A 84 -0.66 -20.74 15.20
C GLU A 84 -1.48 -21.60 16.17
N ALA A 85 -2.79 -21.36 16.28
CA ALA A 85 -3.69 -22.15 17.10
C ALA A 85 -3.66 -23.64 16.73
N GLY A 86 -3.67 -23.96 15.41
CA GLY A 86 -3.53 -25.32 14.92
C GLY A 86 -2.21 -25.97 15.31
N ARG A 87 -1.10 -25.24 15.30
CA ARG A 87 0.22 -25.68 15.74
C ARG A 87 0.23 -25.99 17.23
N ILE A 88 -0.29 -25.08 18.07
CA ILE A 88 -0.35 -25.24 19.52
C ILE A 88 -1.19 -26.49 19.89
N ALA A 89 -2.34 -26.69 19.24
CA ALA A 89 -3.17 -27.87 19.45
C ALA A 89 -2.45 -29.16 19.01
N LEU A 90 -1.69 -29.13 17.91
CA LEU A 90 -0.91 -30.27 17.41
C LEU A 90 0.21 -30.67 18.37
N GLU A 91 0.82 -29.70 19.05
CA GLU A 91 1.89 -29.92 20.05
C GLU A 91 1.34 -30.25 21.44
N ASN A 92 0.02 -30.43 21.61
CA ASN A 92 -0.66 -30.71 22.87
C ASN A 92 -0.45 -29.64 23.96
N PHE A 93 -0.57 -28.37 23.59
CA PHE A 93 -0.58 -27.22 24.51
C PHE A 93 0.64 -27.15 25.44
N PRO A 94 1.86 -27.02 24.90
CA PRO A 94 3.05 -26.93 25.75
C PRO A 94 3.05 -25.65 26.58
N ASP A 95 3.59 -25.72 27.82
CA ASP A 95 3.51 -24.62 28.80
C ASP A 95 4.15 -23.32 28.33
N TYR A 96 5.17 -23.36 27.49
CA TYR A 96 5.82 -22.17 26.95
C TYR A 96 4.96 -21.41 25.94
N GLU A 97 3.97 -22.07 25.32
CA GLU A 97 3.04 -21.44 24.35
C GLU A 97 1.92 -20.63 25.05
N LYS A 98 1.82 -20.65 26.38
CA LYS A 98 0.92 -19.75 27.11
C LYS A 98 1.21 -18.28 26.90
N TRP A 99 2.41 -17.95 26.45
CA TRP A 99 2.80 -16.59 26.08
C TRP A 99 2.30 -16.19 24.69
N SER A 100 1.94 -17.14 23.84
CA SER A 100 1.13 -16.96 22.61
C SER A 100 -0.36 -16.98 22.96
N PHE A 101 -0.79 -16.05 23.79
CA PHE A 101 -2.06 -16.14 24.51
C PHE A 101 -3.29 -16.12 23.58
N ILE A 102 -3.26 -15.43 22.41
CA ILE A 102 -4.36 -15.45 21.42
C ILE A 102 -4.40 -16.82 20.74
N GLY A 103 -3.26 -17.26 20.20
CA GLY A 103 -3.15 -18.56 19.56
C GLY A 103 -3.56 -19.68 20.50
N TYR A 104 -3.11 -19.63 21.76
CA TYR A 104 -3.47 -20.59 22.81
C TYR A 104 -4.98 -20.58 23.12
N PHE A 105 -5.56 -19.38 23.33
CA PHE A 105 -6.98 -19.23 23.59
C PHE A 105 -7.84 -19.73 22.42
N VAL A 106 -7.47 -19.42 21.18
CA VAL A 106 -8.19 -19.86 19.97
C VAL A 106 -8.06 -21.40 19.82
N ALA A 107 -6.91 -21.97 20.10
CA ALA A 107 -6.71 -23.43 20.05
C ALA A 107 -7.58 -24.16 21.08
N ASP A 108 -7.66 -23.66 22.32
CA ASP A 108 -8.50 -24.21 23.40
C ASP A 108 -9.97 -24.06 23.08
N PHE A 109 -10.41 -22.87 22.63
CA PHE A 109 -11.79 -22.60 22.26
C PHE A 109 -12.30 -23.47 21.11
N LEU A 110 -11.50 -23.71 20.08
CA LEU A 110 -11.88 -24.50 18.92
C LEU A 110 -11.96 -26.00 19.20
N ASN A 111 -11.31 -26.49 20.25
CA ASN A 111 -11.31 -27.90 20.66
C ASN A 111 -11.21 -28.87 19.47
N LEU A 112 -10.13 -28.77 18.71
CA LEU A 112 -9.98 -29.37 17.38
C LEU A 112 -9.98 -30.89 17.42
N SER A 113 -10.92 -31.53 16.76
CA SER A 113 -10.99 -33.00 16.64
C SER A 113 -9.85 -33.56 15.78
N ASN A 114 -9.33 -32.80 14.82
CA ASN A 114 -8.20 -33.18 13.99
C ASN A 114 -7.26 -31.98 13.79
N PRO A 115 -6.37 -31.72 14.76
CA PRO A 115 -5.47 -30.58 14.73
C PRO A 115 -4.46 -30.62 13.55
N GLU A 116 -4.09 -31.83 13.11
CA GLU A 116 -3.16 -31.98 11.99
C GLU A 116 -3.76 -31.48 10.67
N LEU A 117 -4.99 -31.90 10.34
CA LEU A 117 -5.67 -31.45 9.14
C LEU A 117 -5.95 -29.93 9.20
N PHE A 118 -6.41 -29.45 10.36
CA PHE A 118 -6.70 -28.04 10.57
C PHE A 118 -5.45 -27.17 10.37
N HIS A 119 -4.33 -27.55 10.99
CA HIS A 119 -3.06 -26.83 10.84
C HIS A 119 -2.58 -26.83 9.38
N ARG A 120 -2.65 -27.95 8.67
CA ARG A 120 -2.26 -28.03 7.25
C ARG A 120 -3.11 -27.10 6.38
N VAL A 121 -4.44 -27.14 6.55
CA VAL A 121 -5.35 -26.31 5.77
C VAL A 121 -5.14 -24.82 6.07
N SER A 122 -5.11 -24.43 7.35
CA SER A 122 -4.89 -23.04 7.75
C SER A 122 -3.53 -22.51 7.29
N TRP A 123 -2.47 -23.33 7.35
CA TRP A 123 -1.15 -22.98 6.84
C TRP A 123 -1.14 -22.73 5.33
N VAL A 124 -1.75 -23.64 4.55
CA VAL A 124 -1.86 -23.47 3.09
C VAL A 124 -2.63 -22.19 2.75
N LEU A 125 -3.76 -21.96 3.42
CA LEU A 125 -4.57 -20.74 3.21
C LEU A 125 -3.79 -19.48 3.55
N HIS A 126 -3.03 -19.48 4.64
CA HIS A 126 -2.20 -18.36 5.04
C HIS A 126 -1.09 -18.07 4.02
N VAL A 127 -0.37 -19.10 3.59
CA VAL A 127 0.70 -18.98 2.59
C VAL A 127 0.15 -18.52 1.23
N VAL A 128 -0.96 -19.09 0.77
CA VAL A 128 -1.60 -18.68 -0.49
C VAL A 128 -2.05 -17.22 -0.40
N SER A 129 -2.69 -16.80 0.70
CA SER A 129 -3.12 -15.42 0.87
C SER A 129 -1.94 -14.43 0.89
N PHE A 130 -0.81 -14.83 1.47
CA PHE A 130 0.42 -14.05 1.44
C PHE A 130 0.96 -13.89 0.01
N PHE A 131 0.99 -14.96 -0.80
CA PHE A 131 1.38 -14.85 -2.20
C PHE A 131 0.42 -14.00 -3.02
N VAL A 132 -0.89 -14.12 -2.78
CA VAL A 132 -1.89 -13.23 -3.40
C VAL A 132 -1.61 -11.77 -3.04
N PHE A 133 -1.26 -11.48 -1.78
CA PHE A 133 -0.86 -10.14 -1.36
C PHE A 133 0.40 -9.64 -2.09
N LEU A 134 1.44 -10.48 -2.21
CA LEU A 134 2.67 -10.11 -2.92
C LEU A 134 2.40 -9.78 -4.40
N ILE A 135 1.53 -10.56 -5.06
CA ILE A 135 1.13 -10.31 -6.45
C ILE A 135 0.28 -9.02 -6.55
N ALA A 136 -0.63 -8.81 -5.60
CA ALA A 136 -1.49 -7.63 -5.58
C ALA A 136 -0.72 -6.33 -5.29
N LEU A 137 0.40 -6.39 -4.59
CA LEU A 137 1.16 -5.22 -4.15
C LEU A 137 1.57 -4.29 -5.31
N PRO A 138 2.23 -4.75 -6.39
CA PRO A 138 2.59 -3.87 -7.52
C PRO A 138 1.39 -3.45 -8.38
N ILE A 139 0.29 -4.20 -8.37
CA ILE A 139 -0.87 -3.97 -9.24
C ILE A 139 -1.89 -3.03 -8.59
N SER A 140 -1.97 -3.02 -7.25
CA SER A 140 -2.95 -2.25 -6.49
C SER A 140 -2.41 -0.88 -6.06
N LYS A 141 -3.24 -0.11 -5.35
CA LYS A 141 -2.82 1.12 -4.67
C LYS A 141 -1.68 0.91 -3.67
N LEU A 142 -1.37 -0.34 -3.28
CA LEU A 142 -0.28 -0.64 -2.36
C LEU A 142 1.11 -0.46 -2.97
N ARG A 143 1.23 -0.27 -4.29
CA ARG A 143 2.53 -0.05 -4.94
C ARG A 143 3.32 1.10 -4.33
N HIS A 144 2.63 2.09 -3.75
CA HIS A 144 3.30 3.20 -3.05
C HIS A 144 4.16 2.73 -1.85
N ILE A 145 3.93 1.53 -1.31
CA ILE A 145 4.79 0.95 -0.26
C ILE A 145 6.23 0.79 -0.77
N ILE A 146 6.39 0.49 -2.05
CA ILE A 146 7.70 0.36 -2.71
C ILE A 146 8.13 1.69 -3.31
N THR A 147 7.23 2.34 -4.05
CA THR A 147 7.58 3.54 -4.84
C THR A 147 7.82 4.77 -3.96
N SER A 148 7.11 4.94 -2.82
CA SER A 148 7.31 6.10 -1.95
C SER A 148 8.70 6.17 -1.32
N PRO A 149 9.27 5.09 -0.71
CA PRO A 149 10.64 5.12 -0.22
C PRO A 149 11.68 5.41 -1.30
N ILE A 150 11.49 4.82 -2.50
CA ILE A 150 12.36 5.07 -3.64
C ILE A 150 12.26 6.55 -4.06
N ASN A 151 11.05 7.09 -4.14
CA ASN A 151 10.80 8.47 -4.48
C ASN A 151 11.45 9.45 -3.50
N MET A 152 11.34 9.19 -2.20
CA MET A 152 11.99 9.98 -1.16
C MET A 152 13.52 9.92 -1.26
N PHE A 153 14.07 8.75 -1.59
CA PHE A 153 15.51 8.57 -1.78
C PHE A 153 16.04 9.33 -3.00
N MET A 154 15.27 9.34 -4.10
CA MET A 154 15.62 9.97 -5.37
C MET A 154 15.26 11.46 -5.44
N SER A 155 14.67 12.02 -4.38
CA SER A 155 14.31 13.43 -4.31
C SER A 155 15.55 14.33 -4.35
N PRO A 156 15.58 15.41 -5.15
CA PRO A 156 16.69 16.33 -5.19
C PRO A 156 16.83 17.08 -3.86
N LYS A 157 17.99 16.92 -3.21
CA LYS A 157 18.27 17.49 -1.88
C LYS A 157 18.80 18.93 -1.92
N GLU A 158 19.30 19.35 -3.08
CA GLU A 158 19.98 20.63 -3.24
C GLU A 158 19.05 21.76 -3.63
N ARG A 159 17.81 21.47 -4.01
CA ARG A 159 16.86 22.48 -4.39
C ARG A 159 16.27 23.17 -3.16
N HIS A 160 16.35 24.49 -3.13
CA HIS A 160 15.75 25.30 -2.07
C HIS A 160 14.23 25.11 -2.07
N LYS A 161 13.65 25.06 -0.87
CA LYS A 161 12.20 25.03 -0.70
C LYS A 161 11.53 26.21 -1.40
N GLY A 162 10.45 25.93 -2.14
CA GLY A 162 9.75 26.95 -2.92
C GLY A 162 10.42 27.38 -4.24
N ALA A 163 11.60 26.88 -4.55
CA ALA A 163 12.24 27.18 -5.84
C ALA A 163 11.55 26.39 -6.97
N MET A 164 11.11 27.09 -8.00
CA MET A 164 10.63 26.46 -9.25
C MET A 164 11.82 25.82 -9.97
N ARG A 165 11.54 24.81 -10.82
CA ARG A 165 12.57 24.33 -11.74
C ARG A 165 12.91 25.41 -12.75
N ASP A 166 14.19 25.52 -13.06
CA ASP A 166 14.64 26.39 -14.14
C ASP A 166 14.16 25.80 -15.48
N ILE A 167 13.42 26.57 -16.23
CA ILE A 167 12.96 26.22 -17.58
C ILE A 167 13.91 26.74 -18.67
N GLY A 168 15.04 27.34 -18.25
CA GLY A 168 16.00 27.92 -19.18
C GLY A 168 15.54 29.23 -19.81
N ASN A 169 16.32 29.72 -20.77
CA ASN A 169 15.99 30.96 -21.49
C ASN A 169 15.04 30.65 -22.66
N LEU A 170 13.78 31.01 -22.51
CA LEU A 170 12.77 30.82 -23.56
C LEU A 170 13.09 31.53 -24.87
N LEU A 171 13.93 32.59 -24.82
CA LEU A 171 14.34 33.32 -26.03
C LEU A 171 15.43 32.57 -26.82
N GLU A 172 16.12 31.64 -26.21
CA GLU A 172 17.16 30.81 -26.79
C GLU A 172 16.67 29.38 -27.09
N ALA A 173 15.44 29.06 -26.73
CA ALA A 173 14.85 27.77 -27.00
C ALA A 173 14.64 27.60 -28.51
N GLU A 174 15.25 26.55 -29.09
CA GLU A 174 15.09 26.24 -30.52
C GLU A 174 13.65 25.84 -30.89
N ASP A 175 12.89 25.36 -29.91
CA ASP A 175 11.51 24.90 -30.08
C ASP A 175 10.65 25.31 -28.88
N ILE A 176 9.97 26.46 -29.01
CA ILE A 176 9.11 27.04 -27.98
C ILE A 176 7.85 26.19 -27.79
N ASP A 177 7.39 25.49 -28.83
CA ASP A 177 6.17 24.70 -28.80
C ASP A 177 6.30 23.43 -27.94
N ASN A 178 7.55 22.99 -27.65
CA ASN A 178 7.85 21.86 -26.79
C ASN A 178 8.28 22.25 -25.34
N VAL A 179 8.15 23.53 -24.99
CA VAL A 179 8.40 23.97 -23.60
C VAL A 179 7.19 23.69 -22.73
N GLY A 180 7.30 22.70 -21.87
CA GLY A 180 6.22 22.28 -20.96
C GLY A 180 5.90 20.78 -21.08
N THR A 181 4.80 20.38 -20.46
CA THR A 181 4.35 18.98 -20.45
C THR A 181 2.89 18.90 -20.90
N GLU A 182 2.67 18.48 -22.12
CA GLU A 182 1.34 18.26 -22.68
C GLU A 182 0.98 16.77 -22.74
N ILE A 183 1.96 15.94 -23.08
CA ILE A 183 1.82 14.49 -23.19
C ILE A 183 2.70 13.77 -22.16
N ILE A 184 2.37 12.52 -21.86
CA ILE A 184 3.09 11.73 -20.85
C ILE A 184 4.57 11.61 -21.16
N ASP A 185 4.97 11.55 -22.43
CA ASP A 185 6.37 11.44 -22.87
C ASP A 185 7.21 12.69 -22.54
N HIS A 186 6.58 13.85 -22.30
CA HIS A 186 7.28 15.06 -21.88
C HIS A 186 7.63 15.07 -20.39
N PHE A 187 7.09 14.16 -19.60
CA PHE A 187 7.42 14.04 -18.18
C PHE A 187 8.74 13.30 -18.00
N THR A 188 9.53 13.74 -17.05
CA THR A 188 10.72 13.00 -16.64
C THR A 188 10.31 11.72 -15.90
N TRP A 189 11.18 10.70 -15.92
CA TRP A 189 10.97 9.47 -15.17
C TRP A 189 10.67 9.70 -13.67
N LYS A 190 11.28 10.76 -13.09
CA LYS A 190 11.04 11.13 -11.68
C LYS A 190 9.63 11.66 -11.48
N GLN A 191 9.13 12.50 -12.37
CA GLN A 191 7.75 13.01 -12.31
C GLN A 191 6.74 11.88 -12.50
N LEU A 192 7.02 10.92 -13.39
CA LEU A 192 6.16 9.74 -13.54
C LEU A 192 6.18 8.86 -12.28
N MET A 193 7.35 8.70 -11.64
CA MET A 193 7.43 7.98 -10.36
C MET A 193 6.69 8.70 -9.22
N ASP A 194 6.64 10.03 -9.22
CA ASP A 194 5.85 10.81 -8.26
C ASP A 194 4.37 10.42 -8.27
N LEU A 195 3.81 10.11 -9.45
CA LEU A 195 2.42 9.71 -9.61
C LEU A 195 2.13 8.40 -8.88
N ASP A 196 3.05 7.43 -8.97
CA ASP A 196 2.95 6.12 -8.32
C ASP A 196 3.28 6.17 -6.83
N ALA A 197 4.09 7.13 -6.39
CA ALA A 197 4.43 7.34 -4.99
C ALA A 197 3.29 7.98 -4.18
N CYS A 198 2.29 8.56 -4.85
CA CYS A 198 1.21 9.27 -4.18
C CYS A 198 0.36 8.35 -3.28
N THR A 199 0.35 8.64 -1.97
CA THR A 199 -0.45 7.90 -0.97
C THR A 199 -1.90 8.38 -0.89
N VAL A 200 -2.30 9.31 -1.73
CA VAL A 200 -3.66 9.92 -1.78
C VAL A 200 -4.11 10.50 -0.43
N CYS A 201 -3.18 10.92 0.41
CA CYS A 201 -3.46 11.37 1.79
C CYS A 201 -4.19 12.72 1.88
N GLY A 202 -4.17 13.55 0.81
CA GLY A 202 -4.87 14.83 0.74
C GLY A 202 -4.25 15.99 1.55
N ARG A 203 -3.03 15.84 2.06
CA ARG A 203 -2.35 16.93 2.77
C ARG A 203 -2.09 18.14 1.87
N CYS A 204 -1.71 17.90 0.60
CA CYS A 204 -1.52 18.94 -0.39
C CYS A 204 -2.81 19.75 -0.65
N THR A 205 -3.96 19.11 -0.69
CA THR A 205 -5.28 19.75 -0.80
C THR A 205 -5.55 20.67 0.39
N SER A 206 -5.25 20.19 1.61
CA SER A 206 -5.54 20.93 2.84
C SER A 206 -4.71 22.20 3.05
N VAL A 207 -3.56 22.34 2.39
CA VAL A 207 -2.69 23.53 2.50
C VAL A 207 -2.72 24.41 1.25
N CYS A 208 -3.43 23.99 0.20
CA CYS A 208 -3.50 24.74 -1.05
C CYS A 208 -4.36 26.00 -0.89
N PRO A 209 -3.81 27.22 -1.05
CA PRO A 209 -4.58 28.45 -0.90
C PRO A 209 -5.67 28.58 -1.96
N ALA A 210 -5.46 28.10 -3.19
CA ALA A 210 -6.47 28.09 -4.22
C ALA A 210 -7.65 27.20 -3.86
N ASN A 211 -7.39 25.99 -3.37
CA ASN A 211 -8.43 25.07 -2.93
C ASN A 211 -9.23 25.63 -1.74
N GLN A 212 -8.52 26.19 -0.74
CA GLN A 212 -9.15 26.76 0.46
C GLN A 212 -10.05 27.96 0.16
N THR A 213 -9.78 28.69 -0.93
CA THR A 213 -10.61 29.82 -1.38
C THR A 213 -11.74 29.41 -2.33
N GLY A 214 -11.95 28.11 -2.53
CA GLY A 214 -13.04 27.57 -3.34
C GLY A 214 -12.78 27.58 -4.85
N LYS A 215 -11.52 27.77 -5.29
CA LYS A 215 -11.15 27.60 -6.70
C LYS A 215 -11.14 26.13 -7.10
N SER A 216 -11.21 25.86 -8.40
CA SER A 216 -11.29 24.51 -8.98
C SER A 216 -10.06 23.64 -8.73
N LEU A 217 -8.90 24.21 -8.39
CA LEU A 217 -7.66 23.47 -8.21
C LEU A 217 -7.65 22.61 -6.95
N ASP A 218 -7.46 21.31 -7.10
CA ASP A 218 -7.04 20.38 -6.04
C ASP A 218 -5.70 19.73 -6.44
N PRO A 219 -4.58 20.01 -5.75
CA PRO A 219 -3.27 19.46 -6.11
C PRO A 219 -3.24 17.95 -6.12
N ARG A 220 -3.99 17.28 -5.24
CA ARG A 220 -4.11 15.81 -5.22
C ARG A 220 -4.80 15.30 -6.51
N GLU A 221 -5.87 15.98 -6.96
CA GLU A 221 -6.57 15.61 -8.19
C GLU A 221 -5.68 15.76 -9.42
N ILE A 222 -4.83 16.77 -9.47
CA ILE A 222 -3.87 16.91 -10.57
C ILE A 222 -2.97 15.68 -10.67
N ILE A 223 -2.36 15.24 -9.56
CA ILE A 223 -1.51 14.04 -9.53
C ILE A 223 -2.31 12.80 -9.97
N LEU A 224 -3.54 12.63 -9.49
CA LEU A 224 -4.38 11.49 -9.85
C LEU A 224 -4.81 11.51 -11.32
N LYS A 225 -5.15 12.68 -11.87
CA LYS A 225 -5.52 12.86 -13.27
C LYS A 225 -4.35 12.52 -14.20
N VAL A 226 -3.14 13.03 -13.91
CA VAL A 226 -1.95 12.69 -14.71
C VAL A 226 -1.64 11.20 -14.61
N GLY A 227 -1.74 10.59 -13.41
CA GLY A 227 -1.57 9.15 -13.22
C GLY A 227 -2.60 8.32 -14.00
N GLN A 228 -3.83 8.81 -14.16
CA GLN A 228 -4.84 8.17 -15.00
C GLN A 228 -4.44 8.22 -16.47
N VAL A 229 -4.03 9.38 -16.98
CA VAL A 229 -3.55 9.51 -18.37
C VAL A 229 -2.37 8.57 -18.61
N MET A 230 -1.42 8.52 -17.70
CA MET A 230 -0.29 7.60 -17.76
C MET A 230 -0.74 6.13 -17.87
N SER A 231 -1.73 5.72 -17.06
CA SER A 231 -2.24 4.34 -17.10
C SER A 231 -3.05 4.01 -18.36
N GLU A 232 -3.62 5.03 -19.03
CA GLU A 232 -4.42 4.89 -20.24
C GLU A 232 -3.59 5.03 -21.53
N SER A 233 -2.39 5.59 -21.45
CA SER A 233 -1.50 5.79 -22.62
C SER A 233 -0.98 4.48 -23.22
N GLY A 234 -1.32 3.33 -22.61
CA GLY A 234 -1.01 2.01 -23.15
C GLY A 234 0.45 1.60 -23.01
N ASP A 235 1.23 2.29 -22.20
CA ASP A 235 2.57 1.84 -21.85
C ASP A 235 2.46 0.54 -21.02
N PRO A 236 2.95 -0.60 -21.55
CA PRO A 236 2.89 -1.89 -20.85
C PRO A 236 3.69 -1.90 -19.53
N ALA A 237 4.55 -0.91 -19.30
CA ALA A 237 5.28 -0.73 -18.05
C ALA A 237 4.39 -0.23 -16.89
N VAL A 238 3.20 0.30 -17.21
CA VAL A 238 2.26 0.81 -16.20
C VAL A 238 1.06 -0.13 -16.12
N PRO A 239 0.99 -1.00 -15.09
CA PRO A 239 -0.19 -1.85 -14.91
C PRO A 239 -1.42 -0.98 -14.68
N ALA A 240 -2.44 -1.15 -15.53
CA ALA A 240 -3.75 -0.54 -15.34
C ALA A 240 -4.24 -0.88 -13.92
N THR A 241 -4.45 0.14 -13.09
CA THR A 241 -5.04 -0.08 -11.77
C THR A 241 -6.51 -0.47 -11.95
N ILE A 242 -6.94 -1.51 -11.23
CA ILE A 242 -8.34 -2.01 -11.21
C ILE A 242 -9.35 -0.90 -10.84
N SER A 243 -8.88 0.25 -10.40
CA SER A 243 -9.66 1.35 -9.84
C SER A 243 -9.82 2.59 -10.73
N THR A 244 -9.57 2.52 -12.03
CA THR A 244 -9.85 3.64 -12.94
C THR A 244 -11.32 3.64 -13.38
N PRO A 245 -12.21 4.49 -12.80
CA PRO A 245 -13.58 4.63 -13.30
C PRO A 245 -13.57 5.57 -14.50
N GLY A 246 -13.91 5.07 -15.65
CA GLY A 246 -14.17 5.87 -16.84
C GLY A 246 -14.02 5.08 -18.13
N PRO A 247 -14.72 5.44 -19.21
CA PRO A 247 -14.55 4.76 -20.47
C PRO A 247 -13.12 4.97 -20.97
N LEU A 248 -12.42 3.86 -21.18
CA LEU A 248 -11.10 3.81 -21.76
C LEU A 248 -11.15 4.43 -23.16
N LYS A 249 -10.71 5.65 -23.32
CA LYS A 249 -10.28 6.15 -24.62
C LYS A 249 -8.85 5.68 -24.84
N VAL A 250 -8.72 4.60 -25.54
CA VAL A 250 -7.45 4.07 -26.00
C VAL A 250 -6.83 5.10 -26.92
N ASN A 251 -5.61 5.56 -26.59
CA ASN A 251 -4.69 6.38 -27.41
C ASN A 251 -4.60 7.90 -27.12
N SER A 252 -4.97 8.43 -25.97
CA SER A 252 -4.57 9.78 -25.64
C SER A 252 -3.54 9.82 -24.53
N SER A 253 -2.37 10.36 -24.84
CA SER A 253 -1.30 10.66 -23.87
C SER A 253 -1.38 12.12 -23.39
N ASN A 254 -2.38 12.91 -23.85
CA ASN A 254 -2.51 14.32 -23.52
C ASN A 254 -3.15 14.53 -22.15
N VAL A 255 -2.44 15.21 -21.25
CA VAL A 255 -2.90 15.47 -19.87
C VAL A 255 -4.05 16.46 -19.79
N PHE A 256 -4.19 17.35 -20.78
CA PHE A 256 -5.26 18.36 -20.82
C PHE A 256 -6.63 17.79 -21.21
N GLU A 257 -6.72 16.52 -21.56
CA GLU A 257 -8.03 15.86 -21.64
C GLU A 257 -8.70 15.68 -20.26
N ARG A 258 -7.91 15.70 -19.18
CA ARG A 258 -8.39 15.54 -17.81
C ARG A 258 -8.14 16.73 -16.91
N ILE A 259 -7.15 17.56 -17.23
CA ILE A 259 -6.81 18.77 -16.50
C ILE A 259 -7.35 19.96 -17.27
N THR A 260 -8.16 20.77 -16.62
CA THR A 260 -8.73 21.96 -17.25
C THR A 260 -7.76 23.15 -17.17
N SER A 261 -7.84 24.04 -18.14
CA SER A 261 -7.09 25.30 -18.12
C SER A 261 -7.37 26.12 -16.85
N GLU A 262 -8.61 26.10 -16.36
CA GLU A 262 -9.00 26.78 -15.11
C GLU A 262 -8.27 26.23 -13.89
N GLU A 263 -8.09 24.89 -13.78
CA GLU A 263 -7.33 24.28 -12.68
C GLU A 263 -5.87 24.71 -12.72
N VAL A 264 -5.23 24.74 -13.90
CA VAL A 264 -3.85 25.16 -14.06
C VAL A 264 -3.66 26.63 -13.67
N TRP A 265 -4.51 27.52 -14.19
CA TRP A 265 -4.42 28.96 -13.93
C TRP A 265 -4.84 29.37 -12.51
N ALA A 266 -5.54 28.50 -11.78
CA ALA A 266 -5.86 28.71 -10.37
C ALA A 266 -4.62 28.57 -9.47
N CYS A 267 -3.52 27.96 -9.95
CA CYS A 267 -2.30 27.74 -9.18
C CYS A 267 -1.55 29.05 -8.95
N THR A 268 -1.21 29.33 -7.70
CA THR A 268 -0.41 30.50 -7.29
C THR A 268 1.10 30.23 -7.28
N SER A 269 1.52 29.05 -7.71
CA SER A 269 2.93 28.59 -7.71
C SER A 269 3.65 28.70 -6.34
N CYS A 270 2.89 28.65 -5.23
CA CYS A 270 3.43 28.83 -3.88
C CYS A 270 4.17 27.56 -3.34
N ARG A 271 4.02 26.40 -4.01
CA ARG A 271 4.62 25.11 -3.64
C ARG A 271 4.31 24.57 -2.23
N ALA A 272 3.30 25.08 -1.57
CA ALA A 272 2.86 24.55 -0.28
C ALA A 272 2.48 23.06 -0.34
N CYS A 273 1.96 22.60 -1.49
CA CYS A 273 1.61 21.21 -1.75
C CYS A 273 2.84 20.29 -1.79
N ASP A 274 3.93 20.74 -2.39
CA ASP A 274 5.21 20.05 -2.48
C ASP A 274 5.87 19.96 -1.07
N GLU A 275 5.91 21.07 -0.36
CA GLU A 275 6.50 21.18 0.96
C GLU A 275 5.86 20.26 2.01
N ILE A 276 4.51 20.12 1.97
CA ILE A 276 3.77 19.30 2.93
C ILE A 276 3.77 17.80 2.56
N CYS A 277 4.24 17.45 1.36
CA CYS A 277 4.14 16.08 0.88
C CYS A 277 5.05 15.13 1.67
N PRO A 278 4.50 14.09 2.34
CA PRO A 278 5.29 13.18 3.16
C PRO A 278 6.17 12.24 2.34
N VAL A 279 5.94 12.15 1.03
CA VAL A 279 6.65 11.26 0.09
C VAL A 279 7.42 12.04 -0.99
N ASN A 280 7.60 13.35 -0.79
CA ASN A 280 8.39 14.25 -1.64
C ASN A 280 7.97 14.23 -3.12
N ILE A 281 6.68 14.35 -3.40
CA ILE A 281 6.16 14.61 -4.75
C ILE A 281 6.41 16.07 -5.07
N GLU A 282 6.96 16.33 -6.25
CA GLU A 282 7.26 17.66 -6.75
C GLU A 282 6.17 18.22 -7.66
#